data_4b3f27fcaf5278695fd3da603942da9b
#
_entry.id   4b3f27fcaf5278695fd3da603942da9b
#
_cell.length_a   1.000
_cell.length_b   1.000
_cell.length_c   1.000
_cell.angle_alpha   90.00
_cell.angle_beta   90.00
_cell.angle_gamma   90.00
#
_symmetry.space_group_name_H-M   'P 1'
#
loop_
_entity.id
_entity.type
_entity.pdbx_description
1 polymer ?
#
loop_
_entity_poly.entity_id
_entity_poly.type
_entity_poly.pdbx_seq_one_letter_code
_entity_poly.pdbx_strand_id
1 'polypeptide(L)'
;GQENGFVLEKVREYQKKGVDLRDIAVLFRTNTAARPLVEKFMEYNIPFQMRDSLPNIYEHWIAQDLITYIHMAQGSRKRQDFLKIANRPKRYLSRDVLQDSEISFLSLRRAYEDKDWMLDRLDKLESDLTVISRLKPYAAVNYIRNGVGYEEYLSEYAEYRHIRVEELLEVLNELQEAAKGFDSFEDWFQHMEEYKDTLKTQNREKNREEDAVTLTTLHSSKGLEFPVVFIVDINEGTIPHRKATLEADLEEERRMFYVGMTRAKDRLHPAVSSYLALHPEHFYC
;
A
#
# COMPACT_ATOMS: atom_id res chain seq x y z
N GLY A 1 7.57 -7.56 -7.37
CA GLY A 1 8.11 -8.61 -7.94
C GLY A 1 9.16 -8.55 -9.05
N GLN A 2 9.07 -9.48 -9.97
CA GLN A 2 10.03 -9.67 -11.08
C GLN A 2 10.04 -8.46 -12.03
N GLU A 3 8.91 -7.85 -12.26
CA GLU A 3 8.70 -6.70 -13.13
C GLU A 3 9.47 -5.46 -12.68
N ASN A 4 9.40 -5.13 -11.39
CA ASN A 4 10.16 -4.02 -10.81
C ASN A 4 11.68 -4.28 -10.83
N GLY A 5 12.08 -5.55 -10.73
CA GLY A 5 13.47 -5.97 -10.93
C GLY A 5 13.94 -5.72 -12.36
N PHE A 6 13.11 -6.05 -13.34
CA PHE A 6 13.39 -5.79 -14.75
C PHE A 6 13.54 -4.29 -15.06
N VAL A 7 12.62 -3.45 -14.56
CA VAL A 7 12.71 -2.01 -14.72
C VAL A 7 14.02 -1.46 -14.14
N LEU A 8 14.35 -1.87 -12.90
CA LEU A 8 15.57 -1.45 -12.23
C LEU A 8 16.83 -1.84 -13.04
N GLU A 9 16.88 -3.08 -13.52
CA GLU A 9 18.02 -3.59 -14.32
C GLU A 9 18.16 -2.78 -15.61
N LYS A 10 17.06 -2.52 -16.32
CA LYS A 10 17.04 -1.75 -17.56
C LYS A 10 17.43 -0.28 -17.34
N VAL A 11 16.95 0.35 -16.28
CA VAL A 11 17.35 1.73 -15.95
C VAL A 11 18.86 1.79 -15.73
N ARG A 12 19.46 0.86 -15.00
CA ARG A 12 20.91 0.77 -14.81
C ARG A 12 21.67 0.49 -16.11
N GLU A 13 21.11 -0.34 -16.97
CA GLU A 13 21.69 -0.59 -18.30
C GLU A 13 21.75 0.72 -19.15
N TYR A 14 20.65 1.51 -19.11
CA TYR A 14 20.61 2.80 -19.79
C TYR A 14 21.60 3.79 -19.20
N GLN A 15 21.72 3.91 -17.89
CA GLN A 15 22.72 4.75 -17.24
C GLN A 15 24.15 4.38 -17.69
N LYS A 16 24.47 3.07 -17.74
CA LYS A 16 25.78 2.60 -18.21
C LYS A 16 26.04 2.95 -19.68
N LYS A 17 24.99 3.11 -20.49
CA LYS A 17 25.07 3.53 -21.90
C LYS A 17 25.09 5.05 -22.07
N GLY A 18 25.09 5.81 -20.98
CA GLY A 18 25.15 7.29 -21.02
C GLY A 18 23.79 7.95 -21.27
N VAL A 19 22.68 7.26 -21.08
CA VAL A 19 21.34 7.86 -21.13
C VAL A 19 21.06 8.56 -19.81
N ASP A 20 20.65 9.82 -19.87
CA ASP A 20 20.25 10.58 -18.69
C ASP A 20 18.98 9.99 -18.08
N LEU A 21 18.88 9.98 -16.76
CA LEU A 21 17.70 9.46 -16.05
C LEU A 21 16.42 10.26 -16.36
N ARG A 22 16.56 11.57 -16.62
CA ARG A 22 15.46 12.45 -17.04
C ARG A 22 14.79 12.03 -18.35
N ASP A 23 15.50 11.25 -19.18
CA ASP A 23 15.02 10.74 -20.45
C ASP A 23 14.20 9.45 -20.29
N ILE A 24 14.09 8.94 -19.06
CA ILE A 24 13.40 7.71 -18.73
C ILE A 24 12.12 8.01 -17.94
N ALA A 25 11.01 7.45 -18.39
CA ALA A 25 9.74 7.49 -17.65
C ALA A 25 9.21 6.08 -17.38
N VAL A 26 8.57 5.91 -16.23
CA VAL A 26 7.79 4.72 -15.89
C VAL A 26 6.34 5.12 -15.68
N LEU A 27 5.45 4.51 -16.44
CA LEU A 27 4.03 4.79 -16.45
C LEU A 27 3.26 3.67 -15.76
N PHE A 28 2.33 4.06 -14.88
CA PHE A 28 1.46 3.17 -14.12
C PHE A 28 0.01 3.42 -14.46
N ARG A 29 -0.84 2.42 -14.24
CA ARG A 29 -2.29 2.62 -14.32
C ARG A 29 -2.83 3.43 -13.14
N THR A 30 -2.30 3.18 -11.94
CA THR A 30 -2.70 3.84 -10.70
C THR A 30 -1.48 4.29 -9.89
N ASN A 31 -1.63 5.31 -9.06
CA ASN A 31 -0.54 5.79 -8.19
C ASN A 31 -0.09 4.73 -7.17
N THR A 32 -0.98 3.89 -6.71
CA THR A 32 -0.64 2.81 -5.76
C THR A 32 0.30 1.78 -6.37
N ALA A 33 0.21 1.53 -7.68
CA ALA A 33 1.07 0.61 -8.40
C ALA A 33 2.54 1.06 -8.45
N ALA A 34 2.82 2.36 -8.29
CA ALA A 34 4.19 2.88 -8.28
C ALA A 34 5.01 2.49 -7.06
N ARG A 35 4.35 2.23 -5.92
CA ARG A 35 5.01 2.06 -4.62
C ARG A 35 6.11 0.99 -4.59
N PRO A 36 5.89 -0.26 -5.05
CA PRO A 36 6.95 -1.27 -5.00
C PRO A 36 8.19 -0.91 -5.83
N LEU A 37 8.02 -0.11 -6.89
CA LEU A 37 9.14 0.40 -7.67
C LEU A 37 9.85 1.56 -6.97
N VAL A 38 9.10 2.46 -6.33
CA VAL A 38 9.64 3.54 -5.49
C VAL A 38 10.52 2.97 -4.38
N GLU A 39 10.04 1.96 -3.67
CA GLU A 39 10.83 1.28 -2.62
C GLU A 39 12.15 0.70 -3.18
N LYS A 40 12.10 0.07 -4.38
CA LYS A 40 13.32 -0.42 -5.03
C LYS A 40 14.25 0.71 -5.47
N PHE A 41 13.73 1.79 -6.00
CA PHE A 41 14.56 2.92 -6.40
C PHE A 41 15.24 3.57 -5.19
N MET A 42 14.56 3.63 -4.04
CA MET A 42 15.14 4.06 -2.77
C MET A 42 16.24 3.08 -2.31
N GLU A 43 15.96 1.78 -2.27
CA GLU A 43 16.90 0.73 -1.86
C GLU A 43 18.19 0.77 -2.69
N TYR A 44 18.07 1.05 -3.99
CA TYR A 44 19.21 1.05 -4.91
C TYR A 44 19.75 2.44 -5.24
N ASN A 45 19.32 3.49 -4.53
CA ASN A 45 19.73 4.88 -4.72
C ASN A 45 19.58 5.35 -6.18
N ILE A 46 18.49 4.99 -6.85
CA ILE A 46 18.15 5.53 -8.17
C ILE A 46 17.35 6.83 -7.99
N PRO A 47 17.82 7.98 -8.44
CA PRO A 47 17.06 9.22 -8.40
C PRO A 47 15.77 9.11 -9.21
N PHE A 48 14.67 9.50 -8.63
CA PHE A 48 13.36 9.53 -9.29
C PHE A 48 12.55 10.76 -8.88
N GLN A 49 11.62 11.15 -9.71
CA GLN A 49 10.65 12.20 -9.42
C GLN A 49 9.25 11.71 -9.70
N MET A 50 8.34 11.98 -8.75
CA MET A 50 6.92 11.71 -8.92
C MET A 50 6.21 12.93 -9.49
N ARG A 51 5.51 12.74 -10.61
CA ARG A 51 4.66 13.81 -11.15
C ARG A 51 3.32 13.91 -10.42
N ASP A 52 2.78 12.78 -10.04
CA ASP A 52 1.58 12.67 -9.22
C ASP A 52 1.97 12.49 -7.75
N SER A 53 1.11 12.95 -6.83
CA SER A 53 1.30 12.66 -5.41
C SER A 53 0.99 11.20 -5.16
N LEU A 54 1.98 10.44 -4.67
CA LEU A 54 1.71 9.10 -4.12
C LEU A 54 0.93 9.26 -2.82
N PRO A 55 -0.24 8.62 -2.72
CA PRO A 55 -0.87 8.50 -1.41
C PRO A 55 0.05 7.66 -0.52
N ASN A 56 0.39 8.21 0.65
CA ASN A 56 1.15 7.44 1.63
C ASN A 56 0.23 6.38 2.25
N ILE A 57 0.42 5.12 1.88
CA ILE A 57 -0.40 4.01 2.39
C ILE A 57 -0.34 3.92 3.91
N TYR A 58 0.78 4.32 4.52
CA TYR A 58 0.95 4.30 5.98
C TYR A 58 0.15 5.40 6.70
N GLU A 59 -0.34 6.42 5.97
CA GLU A 59 -1.28 7.42 6.51
C GLU A 59 -2.74 6.97 6.38
N HIS A 60 -3.02 5.91 5.62
CA HIS A 60 -4.38 5.37 5.51
C HIS A 60 -4.88 4.88 6.87
N TRP A 61 -6.17 5.07 7.16
CA TRP A 61 -6.75 4.72 8.46
C TRP A 61 -6.60 3.24 8.83
N ILE A 62 -6.64 2.32 7.85
CA ILE A 62 -6.36 0.88 8.04
C ILE A 62 -4.93 0.68 8.55
N ALA A 63 -3.94 1.33 7.94
CA ALA A 63 -2.55 1.26 8.40
C ALA A 63 -2.41 1.75 9.83
N GLN A 64 -3.08 2.87 10.13
CA GLN A 64 -3.07 3.43 11.46
C GLN A 64 -3.74 2.53 12.51
N ASP A 65 -4.73 1.73 12.13
CA ASP A 65 -5.33 0.72 13.01
C ASP A 65 -4.34 -0.44 13.26
N LEU A 66 -3.69 -0.96 12.22
CA LEU A 66 -2.66 -2.01 12.34
C LEU A 66 -1.49 -1.56 13.22
N ILE A 67 -0.97 -0.35 13.00
CA ILE A 67 0.10 0.25 13.82
C ILE A 67 -0.35 0.36 15.28
N THR A 68 -1.60 0.73 15.51
CA THR A 68 -2.14 0.84 16.88
C THR A 68 -2.23 -0.51 17.56
N TYR A 69 -2.67 -1.57 16.85
CA TYR A 69 -2.63 -2.94 17.38
C TYR A 69 -1.23 -3.35 17.78
N ILE A 70 -0.24 -3.06 16.96
CA ILE A 70 1.17 -3.37 17.23
C ILE A 70 1.68 -2.58 18.44
N HIS A 71 1.41 -1.28 18.51
CA HIS A 71 1.79 -0.46 19.68
C HIS A 71 1.18 -0.99 20.97
N MET A 72 -0.08 -1.38 20.95
CA MET A 72 -0.74 -2.00 22.11
C MET A 72 -0.15 -3.37 22.46
N ALA A 73 0.23 -4.16 21.46
CA ALA A 73 0.93 -5.43 21.65
C ALA A 73 2.33 -5.23 22.26
N GLN A 74 3.01 -4.13 21.91
CA GLN A 74 4.29 -3.71 22.51
C GLN A 74 4.14 -3.04 23.90
N GLY A 75 2.93 -3.00 24.45
CA GLY A 75 2.68 -2.53 25.82
C GLY A 75 2.04 -1.15 25.93
N SER A 76 1.71 -0.47 24.83
CA SER A 76 0.97 0.79 24.94
C SER A 76 -0.39 0.57 25.59
N ARG A 77 -0.71 1.44 26.54
CA ARG A 77 -1.99 1.46 27.26
C ARG A 77 -2.65 2.83 27.19
N LYS A 78 -2.20 3.67 26.25
CA LYS A 78 -2.74 5.02 26.06
C LYS A 78 -4.23 4.97 25.69
N ARG A 79 -5.00 5.85 26.28
CA ARG A 79 -6.43 6.00 26.00
C ARG A 79 -6.72 6.15 24.50
N GLN A 80 -5.92 6.92 23.80
CA GLN A 80 -6.09 7.16 22.35
C GLN A 80 -5.99 5.86 21.53
N ASP A 81 -5.12 4.91 21.93
CA ASP A 81 -4.93 3.66 21.23
C ASP A 81 -6.14 2.74 21.45
N PHE A 82 -6.66 2.69 22.66
CA PHE A 82 -7.91 1.98 22.96
C PHE A 82 -9.09 2.57 22.17
N LEU A 83 -9.28 3.89 22.19
CA LEU A 83 -10.36 4.53 21.44
C LEU A 83 -10.32 4.23 19.95
N LYS A 84 -9.13 4.04 19.39
CA LYS A 84 -8.93 3.78 17.98
C LYS A 84 -9.35 2.37 17.57
N ILE A 85 -8.94 1.35 18.33
CA ILE A 85 -9.16 -0.06 17.95
C ILE A 85 -10.16 -0.82 18.83
N ALA A 86 -10.66 -0.23 19.93
CA ALA A 86 -11.53 -0.91 20.91
C ALA A 86 -12.71 -1.62 20.25
N ASN A 87 -13.30 -1.02 19.21
CA ASN A 87 -14.44 -1.55 18.48
C ASN A 87 -14.12 -1.80 16.99
N ARG A 88 -12.88 -2.15 16.68
CA ARG A 88 -12.43 -2.51 15.32
C ARG A 88 -11.60 -3.81 15.34
N PRO A 89 -12.18 -4.99 15.37
CA PRO A 89 -13.61 -5.34 15.24
C PRO A 89 -14.46 -4.97 16.47
N LYS A 90 -15.76 -5.08 16.26
CA LYS A 90 -16.79 -4.65 17.22
C LYS A 90 -16.76 -5.46 18.52
N ARG A 91 -16.41 -4.80 19.63
CA ARG A 91 -16.34 -5.38 20.98
C ARG A 91 -17.33 -4.78 21.96
N TYR A 92 -18.05 -3.72 21.56
CA TYR A 92 -19.02 -2.98 22.40
C TYR A 92 -18.40 -2.33 23.65
N LEU A 93 -17.12 -2.00 23.61
CA LEU A 93 -16.49 -1.20 24.65
C LEU A 93 -17.07 0.22 24.64
N SER A 94 -17.66 0.65 25.76
CA SER A 94 -18.15 2.02 25.91
C SER A 94 -17.00 3.00 26.09
N ARG A 95 -17.15 4.20 25.55
CA ARG A 95 -16.19 5.29 25.79
C ARG A 95 -16.14 5.74 27.25
N ASP A 96 -17.22 5.49 27.99
CA ASP A 96 -17.36 5.90 29.40
C ASP A 96 -16.42 5.12 30.32
N VAL A 97 -16.00 3.92 29.95
CA VAL A 97 -15.01 3.13 30.71
C VAL A 97 -13.57 3.45 30.32
N LEU A 98 -13.38 4.30 29.31
CA LEU A 98 -12.08 4.72 28.80
C LEU A 98 -11.79 6.18 29.18
N GLN A 99 -11.91 6.55 30.45
CA GLN A 99 -11.75 7.94 30.93
C GLN A 99 -10.30 8.29 31.27
N ASP A 100 -9.56 7.33 31.80
CA ASP A 100 -8.18 7.53 32.22
C ASP A 100 -7.24 7.73 31.04
N SER A 101 -6.15 8.47 31.24
CA SER A 101 -5.10 8.67 30.22
C SER A 101 -4.42 7.36 29.84
N GLU A 102 -4.29 6.45 30.79
CA GLU A 102 -3.81 5.09 30.60
C GLU A 102 -4.87 4.09 31.04
N ILE A 103 -5.18 3.14 30.18
CA ILE A 103 -6.24 2.15 30.38
C ILE A 103 -5.60 0.82 30.79
N SER A 104 -6.03 0.24 31.91
CA SER A 104 -5.61 -1.09 32.31
C SER A 104 -6.70 -2.12 32.01
N PHE A 105 -6.30 -3.34 31.60
CA PHE A 105 -7.25 -4.44 31.44
C PHE A 105 -7.93 -4.80 32.77
N LEU A 106 -7.24 -4.58 33.90
CA LEU A 106 -7.84 -4.80 35.23
C LEU A 106 -8.97 -3.81 35.51
N SER A 107 -8.80 -2.52 35.17
CA SER A 107 -9.88 -1.52 35.34
C SER A 107 -11.07 -1.83 34.43
N LEU A 108 -10.81 -2.26 33.19
CA LEU A 108 -11.86 -2.66 32.25
C LEU A 108 -12.65 -3.89 32.77
N ARG A 109 -11.97 -4.93 33.29
CA ARG A 109 -12.64 -6.09 33.89
C ARG A 109 -13.52 -5.71 35.07
N ARG A 110 -13.05 -4.79 35.94
CA ARG A 110 -13.87 -4.29 37.05
C ARG A 110 -15.11 -3.53 36.56
N ALA A 111 -14.97 -2.71 35.50
CA ALA A 111 -16.08 -1.96 34.92
C ALA A 111 -17.16 -2.86 34.28
N TYR A 112 -16.81 -4.09 33.94
CA TYR A 112 -17.70 -5.07 33.29
C TYR A 112 -17.86 -6.36 34.06
N GLU A 113 -17.61 -6.34 35.39
CA GLU A 113 -17.65 -7.55 36.22
C GLU A 113 -18.98 -8.32 36.17
N ASP A 114 -20.08 -7.61 35.90
CA ASP A 114 -21.43 -8.20 35.80
C ASP A 114 -21.73 -8.75 34.37
N LYS A 115 -20.78 -8.74 33.44
CA LYS A 115 -21.01 -9.05 32.02
C LYS A 115 -19.99 -10.05 31.49
N ASP A 116 -20.21 -11.32 31.71
CA ASP A 116 -19.31 -12.40 31.28
C ASP A 116 -18.90 -12.30 29.81
N TRP A 117 -19.87 -12.01 28.93
CA TRP A 117 -19.60 -11.85 27.50
C TRP A 117 -18.66 -10.68 27.16
N MET A 118 -18.58 -9.65 28.01
CA MET A 118 -17.60 -8.58 27.88
C MET A 118 -16.22 -9.00 28.39
N LEU A 119 -16.18 -9.76 29.47
CA LEU A 119 -14.93 -10.30 30.00
C LEU A 119 -14.27 -11.21 28.99
N ASP A 120 -15.03 -12.08 28.32
CA ASP A 120 -14.52 -12.94 27.23
C ASP A 120 -13.90 -12.12 26.09
N ARG A 121 -14.52 -10.99 25.71
CA ARG A 121 -13.98 -10.11 24.67
C ARG A 121 -12.72 -9.36 25.10
N LEU A 122 -12.64 -8.97 26.36
CA LEU A 122 -11.44 -8.35 26.91
C LEU A 122 -10.30 -9.36 27.00
N ASP A 123 -10.58 -10.59 27.41
CA ASP A 123 -9.61 -11.67 27.49
C ASP A 123 -9.10 -12.04 26.08
N LYS A 124 -10.02 -12.09 25.11
CA LYS A 124 -9.62 -12.28 23.72
C LYS A 124 -8.72 -11.16 23.22
N LEU A 125 -9.07 -9.89 23.47
CA LEU A 125 -8.23 -8.76 23.05
C LEU A 125 -6.84 -8.83 23.68
N GLU A 126 -6.73 -9.10 24.96
CA GLU A 126 -5.44 -9.21 25.66
C GLU A 126 -4.62 -10.40 25.16
N SER A 127 -5.28 -11.53 24.87
CA SER A 127 -4.66 -12.69 24.25
C SER A 127 -4.16 -12.37 22.84
N ASP A 128 -4.97 -11.70 22.02
CA ASP A 128 -4.60 -11.30 20.67
C ASP A 128 -3.37 -10.39 20.68
N LEU A 129 -3.32 -9.39 21.57
CA LEU A 129 -2.16 -8.51 21.74
C LEU A 129 -0.90 -9.29 22.15
N THR A 130 -1.07 -10.30 23.01
CA THR A 130 0.03 -11.18 23.43
C THR A 130 0.57 -12.00 22.27
N VAL A 131 -0.30 -12.51 21.40
CA VAL A 131 0.11 -13.23 20.19
C VAL A 131 0.85 -12.28 19.25
N ILE A 132 0.28 -11.10 18.94
CA ILE A 132 0.88 -10.11 18.03
C ILE A 132 2.28 -9.72 18.49
N SER A 133 2.50 -9.54 19.79
CA SER A 133 3.81 -9.13 20.35
C SER A 133 4.97 -10.09 20.06
N ARG A 134 4.64 -11.35 19.71
CA ARG A 134 5.62 -12.43 19.46
C ARG A 134 5.86 -12.69 17.97
N LEU A 135 5.10 -12.02 17.11
CA LEU A 135 5.13 -12.24 15.68
C LEU A 135 6.04 -11.22 14.98
N LYS A 136 6.58 -11.61 13.82
CA LYS A 136 7.22 -10.68 12.88
C LYS A 136 6.15 -9.85 12.14
N PRO A 137 6.49 -8.67 11.59
CA PRO A 137 5.52 -7.74 11.00
C PRO A 137 4.51 -8.38 10.03
N TYR A 138 4.98 -9.14 9.05
CA TYR A 138 4.09 -9.83 8.10
C TYR A 138 3.10 -10.77 8.79
N ALA A 139 3.59 -11.60 9.70
CA ALA A 139 2.76 -12.55 10.43
C ALA A 139 1.80 -11.84 11.40
N ALA A 140 2.21 -10.72 11.99
CA ALA A 140 1.36 -9.91 12.84
C ALA A 140 0.20 -9.28 12.05
N VAL A 141 0.46 -8.71 10.87
CA VAL A 141 -0.60 -8.19 10.00
C VAL A 141 -1.55 -9.31 9.59
N ASN A 142 -1.02 -10.49 9.22
CA ASN A 142 -1.85 -11.66 8.89
C ASN A 142 -2.71 -12.12 10.09
N TYR A 143 -2.17 -12.07 11.30
CA TYR A 143 -2.92 -12.43 12.51
C TYR A 143 -4.00 -11.38 12.83
N ILE A 144 -3.71 -10.09 12.71
CA ILE A 144 -4.71 -9.02 12.88
C ILE A 144 -5.83 -9.19 11.87
N ARG A 145 -5.49 -9.46 10.62
CA ARG A 145 -6.43 -9.72 9.54
C ARG A 145 -7.41 -10.84 9.86
N ASN A 146 -6.88 -12.03 10.19
CA ASN A 146 -7.67 -13.28 10.30
C ASN A 146 -7.98 -13.66 11.76
N GLY A 147 -6.98 -13.63 12.65
CA GLY A 147 -7.10 -14.08 14.04
C GLY A 147 -7.88 -13.09 14.92
N VAL A 148 -7.63 -11.81 14.73
CA VAL A 148 -8.40 -10.75 15.39
C VAL A 148 -9.77 -10.55 14.73
N GLY A 149 -9.90 -10.87 13.42
CA GLY A 149 -11.13 -10.69 12.64
C GLY A 149 -11.24 -9.29 12.02
N TYR A 150 -10.11 -8.66 11.72
CA TYR A 150 -10.11 -7.29 11.16
C TYR A 150 -10.63 -7.24 9.71
N GLU A 151 -10.41 -8.29 8.90
CA GLU A 151 -10.95 -8.38 7.55
C GLU A 151 -12.48 -8.47 7.55
N GLU A 152 -13.06 -9.24 8.47
CA GLU A 152 -14.50 -9.32 8.65
C GLU A 152 -15.08 -7.95 9.05
N TYR A 153 -14.40 -7.25 9.97
CA TYR A 153 -14.77 -5.88 10.33
C TYR A 153 -14.74 -4.92 9.11
N LEU A 154 -13.74 -5.04 8.23
CA LEU A 154 -13.68 -4.22 7.01
C LEU A 154 -14.85 -4.52 6.08
N SER A 155 -15.30 -5.77 6.00
CA SER A 155 -16.45 -6.18 5.21
C SER A 155 -17.75 -5.58 5.77
N GLU A 156 -17.96 -5.67 7.09
CA GLU A 156 -19.10 -5.04 7.77
C GLU A 156 -19.08 -3.51 7.60
N TYR A 157 -17.90 -2.90 7.72
CA TYR A 157 -17.73 -1.45 7.54
C TYR A 157 -18.05 -1.00 6.12
N ALA A 158 -17.59 -1.77 5.12
CA ALA A 158 -17.85 -1.48 3.71
C ALA A 158 -19.34 -1.56 3.38
N GLU A 159 -20.03 -2.58 3.89
CA GLU A 159 -21.49 -2.72 3.76
C GLU A 159 -22.24 -1.54 4.39
N TYR A 160 -21.89 -1.21 5.64
CA TYR A 160 -22.51 -0.07 6.34
C TYR A 160 -22.30 1.27 5.63
N ARG A 161 -21.11 1.48 5.04
CA ARG A 161 -20.75 2.73 4.36
C ARG A 161 -21.13 2.76 2.89
N HIS A 162 -21.67 1.66 2.35
CA HIS A 162 -21.98 1.50 0.92
C HIS A 162 -20.78 1.75 0.01
N ILE A 163 -19.61 1.27 0.43
CA ILE A 163 -18.36 1.32 -0.34
C ILE A 163 -17.93 -0.10 -0.72
N ARG A 164 -17.04 -0.20 -1.68
CA ARG A 164 -16.57 -1.51 -2.15
C ARG A 164 -15.55 -2.08 -1.17
N VAL A 165 -15.82 -3.29 -0.68
CA VAL A 165 -14.92 -3.98 0.24
C VAL A 165 -13.55 -4.24 -0.38
N GLU A 166 -13.50 -4.51 -1.68
CA GLU A 166 -12.27 -4.77 -2.42
C GLU A 166 -11.28 -3.61 -2.32
N GLU A 167 -11.75 -2.37 -2.24
CA GLU A 167 -10.88 -1.19 -2.09
C GLU A 167 -10.17 -1.17 -0.73
N LEU A 168 -10.86 -1.61 0.32
CA LEU A 168 -10.27 -1.72 1.66
C LEU A 168 -9.33 -2.93 1.76
N LEU A 169 -9.71 -4.05 1.15
CA LEU A 169 -8.89 -5.26 1.14
C LEU A 169 -7.61 -5.07 0.31
N GLU A 170 -7.65 -4.27 -0.75
CA GLU A 170 -6.44 -3.89 -1.49
C GLU A 170 -5.43 -3.18 -0.59
N VAL A 171 -5.88 -2.18 0.18
CA VAL A 171 -5.02 -1.48 1.14
C VAL A 171 -4.45 -2.44 2.17
N LEU A 172 -5.27 -3.35 2.69
CA LEU A 172 -4.82 -4.35 3.67
C LEU A 172 -3.79 -5.31 3.06
N ASN A 173 -4.00 -5.76 1.82
CA ASN A 173 -3.05 -6.60 1.08
C ASN A 173 -1.72 -5.87 0.87
N GLU A 174 -1.75 -4.60 0.44
CA GLU A 174 -0.54 -3.81 0.26
C GLU A 174 0.24 -3.64 1.57
N LEU A 175 -0.46 -3.37 2.68
CA LEU A 175 0.18 -3.25 3.99
C LEU A 175 0.81 -4.57 4.45
N GLN A 176 0.15 -5.69 4.19
CA GLN A 176 0.68 -7.01 4.50
C GLN A 176 1.93 -7.32 3.67
N GLU A 177 1.90 -7.07 2.37
CA GLU A 177 3.08 -7.27 1.51
C GLU A 177 4.22 -6.29 1.85
N ALA A 178 3.90 -5.06 2.23
CA ALA A 178 4.89 -4.08 2.69
C ALA A 178 5.60 -4.49 3.99
N ALA A 179 4.94 -5.25 4.83
CA ALA A 179 5.53 -5.80 6.05
C ALA A 179 6.48 -7.00 5.79
N LYS A 180 6.47 -7.53 4.56
CA LYS A 180 7.24 -8.70 4.16
C LYS A 180 8.70 -8.31 3.93
N GLY A 181 9.58 -8.75 4.73
CA GLY A 181 11.02 -8.42 4.62
C GLY A 181 11.56 -7.72 5.85
N PHE A 182 10.69 -7.39 6.80
CA PHE A 182 11.10 -6.87 8.09
C PHE A 182 11.05 -7.96 9.15
N ASP A 183 12.12 -8.03 9.93
CA ASP A 183 12.24 -9.00 11.02
C ASP A 183 11.77 -8.44 12.36
N SER A 184 11.70 -7.11 12.48
CA SER A 184 11.21 -6.41 13.68
C SER A 184 10.19 -5.32 13.33
N PHE A 185 9.34 -4.95 14.30
CA PHE A 185 8.45 -3.80 14.16
C PHE A 185 9.21 -2.48 14.11
N GLU A 186 10.34 -2.41 14.76
CA GLU A 186 11.20 -1.24 14.85
C GLU A 186 11.75 -0.88 13.46
N ASP A 187 12.31 -1.87 12.75
CA ASP A 187 12.80 -1.70 11.38
C ASP A 187 11.67 -1.31 10.43
N TRP A 188 10.49 -1.93 10.57
CA TRP A 188 9.35 -1.60 9.74
C TRP A 188 8.82 -0.18 9.99
N PHE A 189 8.74 0.26 11.24
CA PHE A 189 8.33 1.62 11.58
C PHE A 189 9.36 2.67 11.14
N GLN A 190 10.65 2.38 11.27
CA GLN A 190 11.69 3.24 10.72
C GLN A 190 11.54 3.39 9.21
N HIS A 191 11.33 2.30 8.48
CA HIS A 191 11.08 2.34 7.04
C HIS A 191 9.84 3.19 6.69
N MET A 192 8.75 3.11 7.46
CA MET A 192 7.56 3.94 7.24
C MET A 192 7.86 5.44 7.33
N GLU A 193 8.67 5.85 8.31
CA GLU A 193 9.06 7.27 8.47
C GLU A 193 10.02 7.70 7.35
N GLU A 194 10.99 6.88 6.98
CA GLU A 194 11.88 7.15 5.84
C GLU A 194 11.11 7.30 4.53
N TYR A 195 10.14 6.42 4.28
CA TYR A 195 9.25 6.48 3.13
C TYR A 195 8.45 7.79 3.10
N LYS A 196 7.86 8.17 4.22
CA LYS A 196 7.10 9.40 4.38
C LYS A 196 7.96 10.66 4.13
N ASP A 197 9.19 10.67 4.64
CA ASP A 197 10.09 11.81 4.47
C ASP A 197 10.59 11.91 3.02
N THR A 198 10.82 10.78 2.37
CA THR A 198 11.14 10.74 0.93
C THR A 198 10.00 11.31 0.10
N LEU A 199 8.75 10.91 0.37
CA LEU A 199 7.59 11.48 -0.35
C LEU A 199 7.43 12.98 -0.13
N LYS A 200 7.72 13.49 1.09
CA LYS A 200 7.68 14.94 1.38
C LYS A 200 8.78 15.68 0.61
N THR A 201 9.98 15.14 0.57
CA THR A 201 11.11 15.73 -0.13
C THR A 201 10.82 15.77 -1.63
N GLN A 202 10.35 14.69 -2.21
CA GLN A 202 9.93 14.60 -3.60
C GLN A 202 8.85 15.66 -3.96
N ASN A 203 7.88 15.86 -3.08
CA ASN A 203 6.84 16.88 -3.29
C ASN A 203 7.37 18.33 -3.18
N ARG A 204 8.45 18.59 -2.43
CA ARG A 204 9.07 19.91 -2.29
C ARG A 204 10.03 20.22 -3.45
N GLU A 205 10.66 19.21 -4.00
CA GLU A 205 11.67 19.33 -5.04
C GLU A 205 11.13 19.31 -6.48
N LYS A 206 9.80 19.34 -6.65
CA LYS A 206 9.13 19.37 -7.98
C LYS A 206 9.65 20.42 -8.99
N ASN A 207 10.55 21.31 -8.57
CA ASN A 207 11.11 22.39 -9.40
C ASN A 207 12.62 22.29 -9.66
N ARG A 208 13.28 21.17 -9.29
CA ARG A 208 14.70 20.99 -9.62
C ARG A 208 14.82 20.15 -10.89
N GLU A 209 15.53 20.69 -11.88
CA GLU A 209 16.00 19.96 -13.07
C GLU A 209 17.12 18.98 -12.68
N GLU A 210 16.79 18.01 -11.81
CA GLU A 210 17.71 16.95 -11.47
C GLU A 210 17.59 15.80 -12.48
N ASP A 211 18.71 15.11 -12.72
CA ASP A 211 18.72 13.90 -13.54
C ASP A 211 18.06 12.74 -12.79
N ALA A 212 16.76 12.56 -13.01
CA ALA A 212 15.91 11.61 -12.27
C ALA A 212 14.89 10.95 -13.18
N VAL A 213 14.59 9.67 -12.91
CA VAL A 213 13.54 8.91 -13.61
C VAL A 213 12.17 9.49 -13.28
N THR A 214 11.37 9.77 -14.31
CA THR A 214 9.99 10.26 -14.09
C THR A 214 9.02 9.09 -13.83
N LEU A 215 8.33 9.13 -12.70
CA LEU A 215 7.28 8.22 -12.34
C LEU A 215 5.93 8.95 -12.43
N THR A 216 4.99 8.43 -13.24
CA THR A 216 3.69 9.09 -13.46
C THR A 216 2.61 8.09 -13.88
N THR A 217 1.35 8.46 -13.71
CA THR A 217 0.26 7.63 -14.23
C THR A 217 0.10 7.78 -15.74
N LEU A 218 -0.50 6.77 -16.38
CA LEU A 218 -0.86 6.85 -17.81
C LEU A 218 -1.68 8.11 -18.11
N HIS A 219 -2.62 8.46 -17.23
CA HIS A 219 -3.45 9.64 -17.38
C HIS A 219 -2.64 10.95 -17.31
N SER A 220 -1.77 11.07 -16.32
CA SER A 220 -0.96 12.29 -16.10
C SER A 220 0.21 12.41 -17.09
N SER A 221 0.52 11.35 -17.83
CA SER A 221 1.54 11.36 -18.87
C SER A 221 1.09 12.05 -20.15
N LYS A 222 -0.20 12.39 -20.28
CA LYS A 222 -0.75 13.07 -21.45
C LYS A 222 -0.04 14.41 -21.71
N GLY A 223 0.46 14.60 -22.93
CA GLY A 223 1.21 15.81 -23.32
C GLY A 223 2.69 15.77 -22.99
N LEU A 224 3.20 14.70 -22.36
CA LEU A 224 4.63 14.49 -22.13
C LEU A 224 5.20 13.57 -23.21
N GLU A 225 6.53 13.60 -23.36
CA GLU A 225 7.24 12.68 -24.23
C GLU A 225 8.64 12.41 -23.67
N PHE A 226 9.06 11.14 -23.74
CA PHE A 226 10.35 10.69 -23.21
C PHE A 226 11.07 9.79 -24.23
N PRO A 227 12.41 9.87 -24.33
CA PRO A 227 13.17 8.93 -25.15
C PRO A 227 12.91 7.47 -24.81
N VAL A 228 12.81 7.14 -23.51
CA VAL A 228 12.58 5.79 -23.03
C VAL A 228 11.35 5.75 -22.10
N VAL A 229 10.40 4.89 -22.40
CA VAL A 229 9.18 4.70 -21.59
C VAL A 229 9.03 3.25 -21.21
N PHE A 230 8.78 3.02 -19.92
CA PHE A 230 8.30 1.76 -19.40
C PHE A 230 6.80 1.89 -19.07
N ILE A 231 6.00 0.91 -19.43
CA ILE A 231 4.64 0.77 -18.93
C ILE A 231 4.60 -0.51 -18.11
N VAL A 232 4.25 -0.39 -16.84
CA VAL A 232 4.28 -1.51 -15.88
C VAL A 232 2.87 -1.95 -15.49
N ASP A 233 2.77 -3.12 -14.86
CA ASP A 233 1.52 -3.74 -14.41
C ASP A 233 0.53 -3.98 -15.58
N ILE A 234 1.03 -4.35 -16.75
CA ILE A 234 0.21 -4.75 -17.88
C ILE A 234 -0.31 -6.17 -17.63
N ASN A 235 -1.33 -6.27 -16.80
CA ASN A 235 -1.95 -7.54 -16.42
C ASN A 235 -3.47 -7.39 -16.46
N GLU A 236 -4.15 -8.49 -16.73
CA GLU A 236 -5.61 -8.55 -16.63
C GLU A 236 -6.08 -8.05 -15.24
N GLY A 237 -7.04 -7.14 -15.23
CA GLY A 237 -7.53 -6.49 -14.02
C GLY A 237 -6.79 -5.22 -13.62
N THR A 238 -5.60 -4.92 -14.20
CA THR A 238 -4.88 -3.67 -14.02
C THR A 238 -4.92 -2.84 -15.30
N ILE A 239 -4.50 -3.40 -16.43
CA ILE A 239 -4.66 -2.84 -17.77
C ILE A 239 -5.14 -3.97 -18.71
N PRO A 240 -6.44 -4.00 -19.09
CA PRO A 240 -7.52 -3.10 -18.66
C PRO A 240 -7.87 -3.24 -17.18
N HIS A 241 -8.34 -2.13 -16.59
CA HIS A 241 -8.70 -2.11 -15.17
C HIS A 241 -9.94 -2.99 -14.95
N ARG A 242 -9.96 -3.80 -13.86
CA ARG A 242 -11.04 -4.72 -13.53
C ARG A 242 -12.45 -4.10 -13.40
N LYS A 243 -12.53 -2.76 -13.22
CA LYS A 243 -13.80 -2.01 -13.22
C LYS A 243 -14.31 -1.72 -14.63
N ALA A 244 -13.50 -1.89 -15.67
CA ALA A 244 -13.86 -1.69 -17.06
C ALA A 244 -14.62 -2.94 -17.56
N THR A 245 -15.91 -3.03 -17.24
CA THR A 245 -16.77 -4.17 -17.61
C THR A 245 -17.65 -3.89 -18.82
N LEU A 246 -17.89 -2.62 -19.12
CA LEU A 246 -18.63 -2.19 -20.29
C LEU A 246 -17.68 -1.95 -21.46
N GLU A 247 -18.16 -2.14 -22.69
CA GLU A 247 -17.34 -1.93 -23.88
C GLU A 247 -16.81 -0.49 -23.99
N ALA A 248 -17.59 0.50 -23.55
CA ALA A 248 -17.16 1.89 -23.49
C ALA A 248 -15.99 2.09 -22.51
N ASP A 249 -15.98 1.41 -21.37
CA ASP A 249 -14.92 1.46 -20.38
C ASP A 249 -13.65 0.80 -20.92
N LEU A 250 -13.78 -0.35 -21.59
CA LEU A 250 -12.68 -1.04 -22.24
C LEU A 250 -12.04 -0.20 -23.35
N GLU A 251 -12.87 0.52 -24.12
CA GLU A 251 -12.37 1.43 -25.14
C GLU A 251 -11.60 2.61 -24.55
N GLU A 252 -12.02 3.13 -23.40
CA GLU A 252 -11.28 4.17 -22.68
C GLU A 252 -9.96 3.63 -22.10
N GLU A 253 -9.92 2.40 -21.59
CA GLU A 253 -8.69 1.74 -21.16
C GLU A 253 -7.72 1.54 -22.35
N ARG A 254 -8.22 1.14 -23.52
CA ARG A 254 -7.42 1.05 -24.75
C ARG A 254 -6.83 2.40 -25.16
N ARG A 255 -7.63 3.47 -25.14
CA ARG A 255 -7.17 4.83 -25.43
C ARG A 255 -6.08 5.26 -24.48
N MET A 256 -6.28 5.03 -23.18
CA MET A 256 -5.33 5.41 -22.16
C MET A 256 -4.00 4.66 -22.34
N PHE A 257 -4.06 3.37 -22.63
CA PHE A 257 -2.88 2.56 -22.90
C PHE A 257 -2.17 3.03 -24.20
N TYR A 258 -2.93 3.31 -25.25
CA TYR A 258 -2.38 3.87 -26.50
C TYR A 258 -1.69 5.21 -26.26
N VAL A 259 -2.29 6.10 -25.48
CA VAL A 259 -1.67 7.37 -25.09
C VAL A 259 -0.34 7.11 -24.37
N GLY A 260 -0.30 6.16 -23.44
CA GLY A 260 0.93 5.77 -22.76
C GLY A 260 2.01 5.28 -23.72
N MET A 261 1.66 4.44 -24.69
CA MET A 261 2.61 3.97 -25.71
C MET A 261 3.19 5.12 -26.56
N THR A 262 2.35 6.09 -26.93
CA THR A 262 2.78 7.25 -27.73
C THR A 262 3.62 8.26 -26.96
N ARG A 263 3.87 8.05 -25.67
CA ARG A 263 4.83 8.89 -24.87
C ARG A 263 6.28 8.54 -25.16
N ALA A 264 6.54 7.37 -25.73
CA ALA A 264 7.89 6.94 -26.10
C ALA A 264 8.31 7.56 -27.45
N LYS A 265 9.45 8.26 -27.47
CA LYS A 265 10.06 8.76 -28.69
C LYS A 265 10.89 7.70 -29.39
N ASP A 266 11.71 6.98 -28.63
CA ASP A 266 12.71 6.07 -29.18
C ASP A 266 12.46 4.63 -28.78
N ARG A 267 12.12 4.38 -27.51
CA ARG A 267 12.01 3.03 -26.97
C ARG A 267 10.84 2.89 -25.99
N LEU A 268 10.02 1.88 -26.24
CA LEU A 268 8.93 1.47 -25.38
C LEU A 268 9.23 0.09 -24.80
N HIS A 269 9.10 -0.06 -23.47
CA HIS A 269 9.20 -1.30 -22.74
C HIS A 269 7.88 -1.61 -22.03
N PRO A 270 6.97 -2.37 -22.65
CA PRO A 270 5.83 -2.90 -21.95
C PRO A 270 6.33 -4.01 -21.01
N ALA A 271 6.24 -3.79 -19.71
CA ALA A 271 6.57 -4.79 -18.73
C ALA A 271 5.31 -5.60 -18.42
N VAL A 272 5.35 -6.86 -18.79
CA VAL A 272 4.26 -7.83 -18.65
C VAL A 272 4.70 -8.85 -17.60
N SER A 273 3.79 -9.29 -16.73
CA SER A 273 4.13 -10.35 -15.79
C SER A 273 4.54 -11.62 -16.54
N SER A 274 5.42 -12.42 -15.93
CA SER A 274 5.99 -13.63 -16.55
C SER A 274 4.95 -14.62 -17.07
N TYR A 275 3.73 -14.58 -16.55
CA TYR A 275 2.62 -15.44 -17.00
C TYR A 275 2.14 -15.07 -18.43
N LEU A 276 1.99 -13.79 -18.74
CA LEU A 276 1.57 -13.33 -20.07
C LEU A 276 2.69 -13.41 -21.11
N ALA A 277 3.95 -13.29 -20.67
CA ALA A 277 5.11 -13.48 -21.56
C ALA A 277 5.22 -14.93 -22.08
N LEU A 278 4.68 -15.92 -21.35
CA LEU A 278 4.63 -17.33 -21.74
C LEU A 278 3.39 -17.68 -22.57
N HIS A 279 2.38 -16.80 -22.62
CA HIS A 279 1.10 -17.00 -23.30
C HIS A 279 0.71 -15.79 -24.17
N PRO A 280 1.49 -15.49 -25.23
CA PRO A 280 1.27 -14.31 -26.08
C PRO A 280 -0.09 -14.32 -26.79
N GLU A 281 -0.77 -15.46 -26.89
CA GLU A 281 -2.12 -15.61 -27.47
C GLU A 281 -3.20 -14.84 -26.70
N HIS A 282 -2.97 -14.48 -25.44
CA HIS A 282 -3.91 -13.66 -24.64
C HIS A 282 -3.78 -12.14 -24.87
N PHE A 283 -2.82 -11.72 -25.71
CA PHE A 283 -2.63 -10.30 -26.08
C PHE A 283 -3.56 -9.82 -27.21
N TYR A 284 -4.33 -10.69 -27.82
CA TYR A 284 -5.11 -10.40 -29.04
C TYR A 284 -6.63 -10.46 -28.81
N CYS A 285 -7.13 -10.11 -27.61
CA CYS A 285 -8.56 -9.93 -27.39
C CYS A 285 -8.92 -8.46 -27.19
#